data_84a0ee8156c1c924492c88a9a3da19c8
#
_entry.id   84a0ee8156c1c924492c88a9a3da19c8
#
_cell.length_a   1.000
_cell.length_b   1.000
_cell.length_c   1.000
_cell.angle_alpha   90.00
_cell.angle_beta   90.00
_cell.angle_gamma   90.00
#
_symmetry.space_group_name_H-M   'P 1'
#
loop_
_entity.id
_entity.type
_entity.pdbx_description
1 polymer ?
#
loop_
_entity_poly.entity_id
_entity_poly.type
_entity_poly.pdbx_seq_one_letter_code
_entity_poly.pdbx_strand_id
1 'polypeptide(L)'
;MPSTFSVFFDDPFWVGVLEVSAPGGVRAARHVFGAEPGNAELLEFVRRDFGRLLDAALAAPEVAVERRTRRRAVNPKRLARQAAKEQAARPLSSAAEEALARAHEEAGHLNRAAAKRRAAETAREQRGLSRRQARARHRGR
;
A
#
# COMPACT_ATOMS: atom_id res chain seq x y z
N MET A 1 -13.80 14.24 2.03
CA MET A 1 -13.74 12.83 2.45
C MET A 1 -12.98 12.77 3.77
N PRO A 2 -13.52 12.17 4.83
CA PRO A 2 -12.78 12.01 6.07
C PRO A 2 -11.59 11.08 5.84
N SER A 3 -10.44 11.47 6.41
CA SER A 3 -9.22 10.68 6.36
C SER A 3 -8.57 10.62 7.73
N THR A 4 -7.91 9.52 8.01
CA THR A 4 -7.19 9.29 9.27
C THR A 4 -5.76 8.86 8.94
N PHE A 5 -4.78 9.53 9.53
CA PHE A 5 -3.38 9.14 9.43
C PHE A 5 -2.90 8.59 10.78
N SER A 6 -2.51 7.33 10.80
CA SER A 6 -2.05 6.62 12.00
C SER A 6 -0.58 6.28 11.86
N VAL A 7 0.23 6.59 12.89
CA VAL A 7 1.65 6.23 12.94
C VAL A 7 1.85 5.24 14.09
N PHE A 8 2.51 4.11 13.81
CA PHE A 8 2.74 3.04 14.80
C PHE A 8 3.96 2.20 14.41
N PHE A 9 4.42 1.39 15.35
CA PHE A 9 5.51 0.45 15.13
C PHE A 9 4.95 -0.87 14.56
N ASP A 10 5.49 -1.27 13.42
CA ASP A 10 5.18 -2.53 12.71
C ASP A 10 6.53 -3.21 12.43
N ASP A 11 6.91 -4.11 13.34
CA ASP A 11 8.25 -4.72 13.40
C ASP A 11 8.81 -5.09 12.01
N PRO A 12 9.99 -4.62 11.61
CA PRO A 12 10.97 -3.86 12.40
C PRO A 12 10.93 -2.33 12.22
N PHE A 13 9.89 -1.76 11.60
CA PHE A 13 9.86 -0.34 11.20
C PHE A 13 8.68 0.43 11.79
N TRP A 14 8.89 1.73 11.97
CA TRP A 14 7.77 2.65 12.16
C TRP A 14 7.10 2.95 10.83
N VAL A 15 5.78 2.91 10.83
CA VAL A 15 4.97 3.08 9.63
C VAL A 15 3.85 4.08 9.86
N GLY A 16 3.51 4.81 8.80
CA GLY A 16 2.33 5.65 8.72
C GLY A 16 1.31 5.03 7.76
N VAL A 17 0.06 4.94 8.17
CA VAL A 17 -1.03 4.49 7.31
C VAL A 17 -2.08 5.58 7.19
N LEU A 18 -2.39 5.94 5.95
CA LEU A 18 -3.46 6.85 5.61
C LEU A 18 -4.69 6.05 5.17
N GLU A 19 -5.76 6.18 5.93
CA GLU A 19 -7.08 5.64 5.61
C GLU A 19 -7.95 6.77 5.05
N VAL A 20 -8.59 6.57 3.91
CA VAL A 20 -9.51 7.52 3.28
C VAL A 20 -10.87 6.85 3.14
N SER A 21 -11.90 7.47 3.74
CA SER A 21 -13.26 6.97 3.60
C SER A 21 -13.79 7.25 2.20
N ALA A 22 -14.37 6.23 1.58
CA ALA A 22 -15.00 6.28 0.27
C ALA A 22 -16.48 5.83 0.37
N PRO A 23 -17.33 6.11 -0.63
CA PRO A 23 -18.75 5.76 -0.58
C PRO A 23 -19.06 4.28 -0.34
N GLY A 24 -18.22 3.37 -0.83
CA GLY A 24 -18.36 1.92 -0.69
C GLY A 24 -17.46 1.30 0.39
N GLY A 25 -16.56 2.09 1.03
CA GLY A 25 -15.64 1.50 2.00
C GLY A 25 -14.49 2.39 2.43
N VAL A 26 -13.34 1.80 2.59
CA VAL A 26 -12.08 2.46 2.96
C VAL A 26 -11.01 2.14 1.91
N ARG A 27 -10.20 3.14 1.59
CA ARG A 27 -8.96 3.00 0.82
C ARG A 27 -7.80 3.31 1.74
N ALA A 28 -6.68 2.64 1.59
CA ALA A 28 -5.53 2.86 2.44
C ALA A 28 -4.21 2.84 1.67
N ALA A 29 -3.26 3.64 2.15
CA ALA A 29 -1.88 3.61 1.70
C ALA A 29 -0.92 3.67 2.89
N ARG A 30 0.28 3.11 2.71
CA ARG A 30 1.30 2.97 3.74
C ARG A 30 2.56 3.75 3.35
N HIS A 31 3.15 4.41 4.34
CA HIS A 31 4.48 5.00 4.29
C HIS A 31 5.37 4.37 5.37
N VAL A 32 6.65 4.14 5.06
CA VAL A 32 7.62 3.56 6.02
C VAL A 32 8.60 4.65 6.44
N PHE A 33 8.62 4.98 7.71
CA PHE A 33 9.58 5.93 8.29
C PHE A 33 10.93 5.28 8.62
N GLY A 34 10.93 4.00 8.94
CA GLY A 34 12.09 3.26 9.41
C GLY A 34 12.24 3.38 10.93
N ALA A 35 12.93 4.39 11.43
CA ALA A 35 13.00 4.70 12.85
C ALA A 35 11.74 5.41 13.37
N GLU A 36 11.62 5.60 14.69
CA GLU A 36 10.54 6.39 15.29
C GLU A 36 10.60 7.84 14.79
N PRO A 37 9.57 8.32 14.06
CA PRO A 37 9.59 9.66 13.51
C PRO A 37 9.38 10.72 14.60
N GLY A 38 10.30 11.67 14.66
CA GLY A 38 10.15 12.84 15.51
C GLY A 38 9.14 13.85 14.93
N ASN A 39 8.69 14.80 15.75
CA ASN A 39 7.73 15.83 15.33
C ASN A 39 8.21 16.64 14.11
N ALA A 40 9.51 16.93 14.03
CA ALA A 40 10.09 17.65 12.88
C ALA A 40 10.01 16.81 11.59
N GLU A 41 10.31 15.52 11.69
CA GLU A 41 10.25 14.58 10.58
C GLU A 41 8.80 14.36 10.09
N LEU A 42 7.84 14.23 11.01
CA LEU A 42 6.42 14.17 10.67
C LEU A 42 5.95 15.45 9.96
N LEU A 43 6.40 16.61 10.41
CA LEU A 43 6.07 17.88 9.75
C LEU A 43 6.67 17.98 8.34
N GLU A 44 7.90 17.52 8.16
CA GLU A 44 8.55 17.48 6.85
C GLU A 44 7.84 16.48 5.93
N PHE A 45 7.51 15.30 6.42
CA PHE A 45 6.71 14.32 5.71
C PHE A 45 5.37 14.90 5.24
N VAL A 46 4.63 15.59 6.12
CA VAL A 46 3.35 16.22 5.74
C VAL A 46 3.52 17.26 4.64
N ARG A 47 4.61 18.00 4.62
CA ARG A 47 4.87 19.03 3.61
C ARG A 47 5.30 18.45 2.26
N ARG A 48 6.06 17.36 2.25
CA ARG A 48 6.71 16.83 1.04
C ARG A 48 6.03 15.60 0.46
N ASP A 49 5.66 14.65 1.31
CA ASP A 49 5.31 13.30 0.89
C ASP A 49 3.85 12.92 1.15
N PHE A 50 3.14 13.67 2.01
CA PHE A 50 1.73 13.38 2.32
C PHE A 50 0.84 13.43 1.07
N GLY A 51 1.08 14.35 0.15
CA GLY A 51 0.34 14.43 -1.12
C GLY A 51 0.46 13.14 -1.94
N ARG A 52 1.67 12.60 -2.06
CA ARG A 52 1.92 11.32 -2.74
C ARG A 52 1.24 10.15 -2.05
N LEU A 53 1.25 10.14 -0.71
CA LEU A 53 0.57 9.11 0.06
C LEU A 53 -0.94 9.20 -0.13
N LEU A 54 -1.50 10.40 -0.19
CA LEU A 54 -2.92 10.64 -0.47
C LEU A 54 -3.30 10.16 -1.88
N ASP A 55 -2.51 10.47 -2.89
CA ASP A 55 -2.73 10.01 -4.27
C ASP A 55 -2.68 8.48 -4.35
N ALA A 56 -1.73 7.86 -3.65
CA ALA A 56 -1.63 6.40 -3.56
C ALA A 56 -2.85 5.79 -2.85
N ALA A 57 -3.34 6.42 -1.78
CA ALA A 57 -4.54 5.96 -1.09
C ALA A 57 -5.78 6.08 -1.98
N LEU A 58 -5.91 7.17 -2.74
CA LEU A 58 -7.03 7.38 -3.67
C LEU A 58 -7.02 6.40 -4.85
N ALA A 59 -5.83 5.99 -5.30
CA ALA A 59 -5.65 4.99 -6.35
C ALA A 59 -5.80 3.55 -5.84
N ALA A 60 -5.76 3.32 -4.53
CA ALA A 60 -5.87 1.99 -3.94
C ALA A 60 -7.30 1.41 -4.09
N PRO A 61 -7.43 0.08 -4.17
CA PRO A 61 -8.73 -0.58 -4.22
C PRO A 61 -9.54 -0.26 -2.96
N GLU A 62 -10.85 -0.09 -3.16
CA GLU A 62 -11.79 0.17 -2.09
C GLU A 62 -12.21 -1.13 -1.41
N VAL A 63 -12.11 -1.17 -0.10
CA VAL A 63 -12.53 -2.31 0.72
C VAL A 63 -13.78 -1.94 1.51
N ALA A 64 -14.84 -2.70 1.31
CA ALA A 64 -16.10 -2.48 2.01
C ALA A 64 -15.88 -2.61 3.53
N VAL A 65 -16.23 -1.56 4.25
CA VAL A 65 -16.32 -1.64 5.70
C VAL A 65 -17.64 -2.35 6.03
N GLU A 66 -17.56 -3.58 6.54
CA GLU A 66 -18.74 -4.17 7.17
C GLU A 66 -19.24 -3.20 8.22
N ARG A 67 -20.40 -2.56 7.95
CA ARG A 67 -21.09 -1.77 8.96
C ARG A 67 -21.34 -2.69 10.15
N ARG A 68 -20.51 -2.59 11.17
CA ARG A 68 -20.80 -3.20 12.46
C ARG A 68 -22.21 -2.74 12.83
N THR A 69 -23.18 -3.63 12.64
CA THR A 69 -24.57 -3.41 13.06
C THR A 69 -24.57 -2.80 14.44
N ARG A 70 -25.35 -1.72 14.61
CA ARG A 70 -25.52 -0.99 15.89
C ARG A 70 -25.53 -1.99 17.04
N ARG A 71 -24.42 -2.06 17.77
CA ARG A 71 -24.35 -2.86 18.99
C ARG A 71 -25.46 -2.37 19.94
N ARG A 72 -26.32 -3.31 20.38
CA ARG A 72 -27.22 -3.13 21.52
C ARG A 72 -26.51 -2.34 22.61
N ALA A 73 -27.23 -1.40 23.25
CA ALA A 73 -26.72 -0.52 24.30
C ALA A 73 -25.88 -1.31 25.34
N VAL A 74 -24.58 -1.19 25.23
CA VAL A 74 -23.62 -1.81 26.15
C VAL A 74 -23.25 -0.75 27.19
N ASN A 75 -23.14 -1.17 28.46
CA ASN A 75 -22.78 -0.34 29.59
C ASN A 75 -21.58 0.59 29.23
N PRO A 76 -21.70 1.92 29.38
CA PRO A 76 -20.69 2.91 28.98
C PRO A 76 -19.28 2.63 29.52
N LYS A 77 -19.17 2.14 30.78
CA LYS A 77 -17.88 1.76 31.38
C LYS A 77 -17.21 0.57 30.69
N ARG A 78 -18.01 -0.39 30.21
CA ARG A 78 -17.50 -1.57 29.46
C ARG A 78 -17.06 -1.15 28.07
N LEU A 79 -17.80 -0.24 27.41
CA LEU A 79 -17.43 0.33 26.13
C LEU A 79 -16.12 1.12 26.20
N ALA A 80 -15.94 1.97 27.24
CA ALA A 80 -14.72 2.74 27.44
C ALA A 80 -13.49 1.84 27.66
N ARG A 81 -13.62 0.77 28.47
CA ARG A 81 -12.53 -0.21 28.66
C ARG A 81 -12.22 -1.00 27.39
N GLN A 82 -13.24 -1.35 26.63
CA GLN A 82 -13.08 -2.08 25.38
C GLN A 82 -12.46 -1.19 24.31
N ALA A 83 -12.89 0.07 24.20
CA ALA A 83 -12.29 1.05 23.29
C ALA A 83 -10.81 1.32 23.63
N ALA A 84 -10.48 1.49 24.91
CA ALA A 84 -9.08 1.64 25.34
C ALA A 84 -8.24 0.41 25.02
N LYS A 85 -8.77 -0.79 25.18
CA LYS A 85 -8.09 -2.04 24.83
C LYS A 85 -7.94 -2.23 23.32
N GLU A 86 -8.95 -1.85 22.53
CA GLU A 86 -8.89 -1.89 21.06
C GLU A 86 -7.93 -0.85 20.49
N GLN A 87 -7.87 0.36 21.09
CA GLN A 87 -6.89 1.40 20.73
C GLN A 87 -5.46 0.99 21.07
N ALA A 88 -5.25 0.29 22.18
CA ALA A 88 -3.94 -0.22 22.55
C ALA A 88 -3.49 -1.47 21.74
N ALA A 89 -4.44 -2.24 21.20
CA ALA A 89 -4.16 -3.52 20.56
C ALA A 89 -4.10 -3.46 19.02
N ARG A 90 -4.75 -2.46 18.37
CA ARG A 90 -4.82 -2.37 16.90
C ARG A 90 -4.89 -0.92 16.46
N PRO A 91 -3.79 -0.37 15.94
CA PRO A 91 -3.76 0.98 15.39
C PRO A 91 -4.47 1.10 14.02
N LEU A 92 -4.78 -0.02 13.36
CA LEU A 92 -5.46 -0.04 12.07
C LEU A 92 -6.85 -0.68 12.15
N SER A 93 -7.77 -0.24 11.29
CA SER A 93 -9.01 -0.97 11.05
C SER A 93 -8.73 -2.26 10.26
N SER A 94 -9.53 -3.31 10.48
CA SER A 94 -9.41 -4.56 9.70
C SER A 94 -9.63 -4.33 8.20
N ALA A 95 -10.47 -3.36 7.84
CA ALA A 95 -10.69 -2.96 6.45
C ALA A 95 -9.48 -2.26 5.83
N ALA A 96 -8.71 -1.48 6.61
CA ALA A 96 -7.47 -0.89 6.13
C ALA A 96 -6.37 -1.93 5.93
N GLU A 97 -6.25 -2.91 6.84
CA GLU A 97 -5.35 -4.05 6.67
C GLU A 97 -5.66 -4.82 5.37
N GLU A 98 -6.92 -5.10 5.11
CA GLU A 98 -7.37 -5.77 3.89
C GLU A 98 -7.13 -4.90 2.64
N ALA A 99 -7.38 -3.59 2.71
CA ALA A 99 -7.10 -2.67 1.60
C ALA A 99 -5.61 -2.63 1.27
N LEU A 100 -4.73 -2.59 2.28
CA LEU A 100 -3.29 -2.65 2.10
C LEU A 100 -2.85 -3.99 1.49
N ALA A 101 -3.38 -5.11 1.96
CA ALA A 101 -3.09 -6.42 1.40
C ALA A 101 -3.47 -6.51 -0.08
N ARG A 102 -4.67 -6.07 -0.45
CA ARG A 102 -5.13 -6.04 -1.85
C ARG A 102 -4.26 -5.13 -2.72
N ALA A 103 -3.92 -3.92 -2.24
CA ALA A 103 -3.05 -3.02 -2.97
C ALA A 103 -1.66 -3.63 -3.21
N HIS A 104 -1.13 -4.36 -2.23
CA HIS A 104 0.15 -5.06 -2.35
C HIS A 104 0.10 -6.21 -3.37
N GLU A 105 -0.98 -6.98 -3.37
CA GLU A 105 -1.22 -8.05 -4.36
C GLU A 105 -1.31 -7.49 -5.78
N GLU A 106 -2.09 -6.43 -5.99
CA GLU A 106 -2.22 -5.78 -7.30
C GLU A 106 -0.88 -5.23 -7.81
N ALA A 107 -0.12 -4.55 -6.95
CA ALA A 107 1.22 -4.08 -7.29
C ALA A 107 2.15 -5.25 -7.66
N GLY A 108 2.07 -6.36 -6.93
CA GLY A 108 2.80 -7.59 -7.23
C GLY A 108 2.43 -8.20 -8.59
N HIS A 109 1.15 -8.20 -8.96
CA HIS A 109 0.69 -8.65 -10.28
C HIS A 109 1.20 -7.76 -11.41
N LEU A 110 1.10 -6.43 -11.27
CA LEU A 110 1.60 -5.46 -12.25
C LEU A 110 3.11 -5.57 -12.45
N ASN A 111 3.87 -5.70 -11.37
CA ASN A 111 5.32 -5.85 -11.41
C ASN A 111 5.74 -7.15 -12.12
N ARG A 112 5.07 -8.28 -11.85
CA ARG A 112 5.32 -9.55 -12.56
C ARG A 112 5.00 -9.45 -14.04
N ALA A 113 3.89 -8.81 -14.40
CA ALA A 113 3.52 -8.59 -15.80
C ALA A 113 4.54 -7.70 -16.53
N ALA A 114 5.01 -6.62 -15.89
CA ALA A 114 6.04 -5.74 -16.42
C ALA A 114 7.38 -6.47 -16.59
N ALA A 115 7.79 -7.26 -15.60
CA ALA A 115 9.02 -8.07 -15.68
C ALA A 115 8.95 -9.09 -16.83
N LYS A 116 7.82 -9.76 -17.02
CA LYS A 116 7.62 -10.71 -18.13
C LYS A 116 7.70 -10.01 -19.49
N ARG A 117 7.14 -8.81 -19.63
CA ARG A 117 7.25 -8.01 -20.88
C ARG A 117 8.68 -7.62 -21.17
N ARG A 118 9.43 -7.10 -20.18
CA ARG A 118 10.85 -6.75 -20.34
C ARG A 118 11.69 -7.96 -20.71
N ALA A 119 11.49 -9.10 -20.05
CA ALA A 119 12.20 -10.34 -20.38
C ALA A 119 11.90 -10.83 -21.80
N ALA A 120 10.65 -10.70 -22.28
CA ALA A 120 10.29 -11.05 -23.64
C ALA A 120 10.92 -10.11 -24.68
N GLU A 121 11.03 -8.82 -24.37
CA GLU A 121 11.65 -7.80 -25.22
C GLU A 121 13.16 -8.04 -25.34
N THR A 122 13.86 -8.22 -24.24
CA THR A 122 15.30 -8.56 -24.24
C THR A 122 15.59 -9.86 -25.00
N ALA A 123 14.73 -10.89 -24.84
CA ALA A 123 14.88 -12.14 -25.59
C ALA A 123 14.64 -11.98 -27.11
N ARG A 124 13.76 -11.05 -27.50
CA ARG A 124 13.56 -10.70 -28.94
C ARG A 124 14.77 -9.97 -29.50
N GLU A 125 15.31 -9.00 -28.77
CA GLU A 125 16.52 -8.25 -29.16
C GLU A 125 17.73 -9.19 -29.32
N GLN A 126 17.98 -10.06 -28.34
CA GLN A 126 19.05 -11.04 -28.38
C GLN A 126 18.92 -11.98 -29.59
N ARG A 127 17.72 -12.49 -29.88
CA ARG A 127 17.45 -13.29 -31.06
C ARG A 127 17.70 -12.51 -32.37
N GLY A 128 17.33 -11.21 -32.37
CA GLY A 128 17.59 -10.32 -33.51
C GLY A 128 19.09 -10.14 -33.77
N LEU A 129 19.86 -9.89 -32.72
CA LEU A 129 21.33 -9.76 -32.79
C LEU A 129 21.99 -11.05 -33.23
N SER A 130 21.60 -12.19 -32.69
CA SER A 130 22.13 -13.51 -33.08
C SER A 130 21.87 -13.82 -34.58
N ARG A 131 20.66 -13.49 -35.07
CA ARG A 131 20.35 -13.66 -36.53
C ARG A 131 21.19 -12.73 -37.41
N ARG A 132 21.43 -11.48 -36.99
CA ARG A 132 22.30 -10.54 -37.74
C ARG A 132 23.73 -11.03 -37.77
N GLN A 133 24.26 -11.51 -36.66
CA GLN A 133 25.61 -12.08 -36.58
C GLN A 133 25.74 -13.35 -37.43
N ALA A 134 24.76 -14.24 -37.40
CA ALA A 134 24.76 -15.43 -38.27
C ALA A 134 24.78 -15.08 -39.77
N ARG A 135 23.96 -14.10 -40.19
CA ARG A 135 23.95 -13.60 -41.58
C ARG A 135 25.28 -12.94 -41.99
N ALA A 136 25.91 -12.20 -41.06
CA ALA A 136 27.20 -11.59 -41.33
C ALA A 136 28.31 -12.64 -41.56
N ARG A 137 28.33 -13.73 -40.78
CA ARG A 137 29.27 -14.86 -40.94
C ARG A 137 29.09 -15.59 -42.27
N HIS A 138 27.87 -15.68 -42.81
CA HIS A 138 27.60 -16.31 -44.10
C HIS A 138 27.89 -15.42 -45.31
N ARG A 139 27.99 -14.09 -45.15
CA ARG A 139 28.36 -13.15 -46.24
C ARG A 139 29.87 -13.02 -46.46
N GLY A 140 30.68 -13.52 -45.56
CA GLY A 140 32.14 -13.44 -45.61
C GLY A 140 32.84 -14.73 -46.11
N ARG A 141 32.11 -15.64 -46.76
CA ARG A 141 32.66 -16.80 -47.46
C ARG A 141 32.40 -16.73 -48.94
#